data_38751acb6419a93c79fac789f061b945
#
_entry.id   38751acb6419a93c79fac789f061b945
#
_cell.length_a   1.000
_cell.length_b   1.000
_cell.length_c   1.000
_cell.angle_alpha   90.00
_cell.angle_beta   90.00
_cell.angle_gamma   90.00
#
_symmetry.space_group_name_H-M   'P 1'
#
loop_
_entity.id
_entity.type
_entity.pdbx_description
1 polymer ?
#
loop_
_entity_poly.entity_id
_entity_poly.type
_entity_poly.pdbx_seq_one_letter_code
_entity_poly.pdbx_strand_id
1 'polypeptide(L)'
;MRIYEGSPRQDFEEVFRSIGAFIDSHGMRDILLDEVPDGFIVQGLVTAGASEGSAWSESVGTISKETLSFLDDDIAKFMEEAAARRASGVEASGKGGQYERALRVIGHWMDTQHPKDVFLFEQGGSYVIRLHVAGQTGSHHELAEFTKDDVEQLVSQGPGLRVPPRPTTVSWSDSSG
;
A
#
# COMPACT_ATOMS: atom_id res chain seq x y z
N MET A 1 11.73 -0.93 -10.24
CA MET A 1 12.00 -0.24 -8.96
C MET A 1 13.50 -0.09 -8.83
N ARG A 2 14.04 1.08 -9.17
CA ARG A 2 15.51 1.28 -9.24
C ARG A 2 16.19 1.54 -7.92
N ILE A 3 15.48 2.07 -6.95
CA ILE A 3 16.07 2.44 -5.65
C ILE A 3 16.38 1.22 -4.79
N TYR A 4 15.74 0.12 -5.10
CA TYR A 4 15.74 -1.05 -4.24
C TYR A 4 16.69 -2.13 -4.74
N GLU A 5 17.31 -1.92 -5.90
CA GLU A 5 18.37 -2.77 -6.41
C GLU A 5 19.64 -2.57 -5.57
N GLY A 6 19.83 -3.44 -4.59
CA GLY A 6 21.09 -3.53 -3.83
C GLY A 6 21.03 -3.10 -2.37
N SER A 7 19.89 -2.67 -1.85
CA SER A 7 19.73 -2.42 -0.42
C SER A 7 18.85 -3.49 0.24
N PRO A 8 19.35 -4.31 1.15
CA PRO A 8 18.57 -5.36 1.80
C PRO A 8 17.48 -4.85 2.74
N ARG A 9 17.28 -3.54 2.82
CA ARG A 9 16.30 -2.88 3.70
C ARG A 9 15.20 -2.13 2.96
N GLN A 10 15.19 -2.18 1.65
CA GLN A 10 14.22 -1.45 0.83
C GLN A 10 13.42 -2.44 0.00
N ASP A 11 12.64 -3.25 0.67
CA ASP A 11 11.66 -4.14 0.08
C ASP A 11 10.26 -3.49 0.04
N PHE A 12 9.36 -4.08 -0.69
CA PHE A 12 7.97 -3.61 -0.77
C PHE A 12 7.29 -3.61 0.60
N GLU A 13 7.62 -4.55 1.48
CA GLU A 13 7.05 -4.62 2.82
C GLU A 13 7.24 -3.31 3.58
N GLU A 14 8.48 -2.83 3.67
CA GLU A 14 8.79 -1.62 4.43
C GLU A 14 8.33 -0.34 3.73
N VAL A 15 8.44 -0.27 2.40
CA VAL A 15 7.96 0.87 1.62
C VAL A 15 6.45 1.00 1.75
N PHE A 16 5.71 -0.07 1.53
CA PHE A 16 4.25 -0.07 1.60
C PHE A 16 3.75 0.15 3.02
N ARG A 17 4.43 -0.38 4.01
CA ARG A 17 4.15 -0.07 5.41
C ARG A 17 4.24 1.43 5.69
N SER A 18 5.29 2.08 5.21
CA SER A 18 5.50 3.53 5.39
C SER A 18 4.45 4.35 4.65
N ILE A 19 4.11 3.99 3.42
CA ILE A 19 3.03 4.62 2.65
C ILE A 19 1.69 4.44 3.38
N GLY A 20 1.40 3.24 3.89
CA GLY A 20 0.19 2.94 4.64
C GLY A 20 0.06 3.78 5.91
N ALA A 21 1.15 3.95 6.66
CA ALA A 21 1.18 4.82 7.84
C ALA A 21 0.86 6.28 7.49
N PHE A 22 1.36 6.73 6.34
CA PHE A 22 1.07 8.08 5.85
C PHE A 22 -0.39 8.25 5.43
N ILE A 23 -0.96 7.26 4.74
CA ILE A 23 -2.38 7.22 4.38
C ILE A 23 -3.26 7.29 5.62
N ASP A 24 -2.94 6.48 6.64
CA ASP A 24 -3.67 6.48 7.92
C ASP A 24 -3.60 7.85 8.62
N SER A 25 -2.44 8.49 8.61
CA SER A 25 -2.24 9.81 9.23
C SER A 25 -3.01 10.93 8.52
N HIS A 26 -3.28 10.78 7.23
CA HIS A 26 -4.05 11.73 6.42
C HIS A 26 -5.55 11.44 6.40
N GLY A 27 -5.99 10.34 6.99
CA GLY A 27 -7.39 9.94 6.95
C GLY A 27 -7.89 9.62 5.54
N MET A 28 -7.01 9.19 4.65
CA MET A 28 -7.35 8.75 3.30
C MET A 28 -8.09 7.41 3.30
N ARG A 29 -8.96 7.24 2.33
CA ARG A 29 -9.69 5.99 2.07
C ARG A 29 -9.89 5.79 0.58
N ASP A 30 -10.36 4.62 0.18
CA ASP A 30 -10.62 4.25 -1.22
C ASP A 30 -9.40 4.56 -2.09
N ILE A 31 -8.27 4.03 -1.69
CA ILE A 31 -6.97 4.35 -2.27
C ILE A 31 -6.73 3.67 -3.61
N LEU A 32 -5.95 4.36 -4.43
CA LEU A 32 -5.31 3.85 -5.62
C LEU A 32 -3.82 4.15 -5.49
N LEU A 33 -2.99 3.15 -5.66
CA LEU A 33 -1.55 3.25 -5.60
C LEU A 33 -0.96 2.76 -6.91
N ASP A 34 -0.17 3.60 -7.55
CA ASP A 34 0.48 3.33 -8.83
C ASP A 34 2.00 3.52 -8.72
N GLU A 35 2.76 2.53 -9.16
CA GLU A 35 4.21 2.65 -9.28
C GLU A 35 4.53 3.43 -10.56
N VAL A 36 5.32 4.48 -10.40
CA VAL A 36 5.84 5.32 -11.48
C VAL A 36 7.36 5.20 -11.53
N PRO A 37 8.02 5.61 -12.62
CA PRO A 37 9.48 5.44 -12.75
C PRO A 37 10.30 6.01 -11.58
N ASP A 38 9.79 7.06 -10.95
CA ASP A 38 10.49 7.81 -9.89
C ASP A 38 9.90 7.58 -8.49
N GLY A 39 9.04 6.56 -8.30
CA GLY A 39 8.44 6.27 -7.00
C GLY A 39 7.02 5.75 -7.08
N PHE A 40 6.15 6.24 -6.18
CA PHE A 40 4.75 5.84 -6.10
C PHE A 40 3.84 7.08 -6.05
N ILE A 41 2.69 6.97 -6.69
CA ILE A 41 1.60 7.93 -6.57
C ILE A 41 0.44 7.26 -5.85
N VAL A 42 -0.08 7.93 -4.83
CA VAL A 42 -1.27 7.49 -4.11
C VAL A 42 -2.38 8.50 -4.29
N GLN A 43 -3.53 8.04 -4.71
CA GLN A 43 -4.76 8.84 -4.76
C GLN A 43 -5.76 8.24 -3.79
N GLY A 44 -6.52 9.10 -3.13
CA GLY A 44 -7.54 8.67 -2.21
C GLY A 44 -8.55 9.76 -1.90
N LEU A 45 -9.60 9.38 -1.20
CA LEU A 45 -10.62 10.30 -0.74
C LEU A 45 -10.31 10.73 0.69
N VAL A 46 -10.36 12.03 0.93
CA VAL A 46 -10.23 12.63 2.26
C VAL A 46 -11.52 13.35 2.60
N THR A 47 -12.01 13.12 3.79
CA THR A 47 -13.12 13.90 4.32
C THR A 47 -12.53 15.10 5.04
N ALA A 48 -12.77 16.31 4.55
CA ALA A 48 -12.39 17.52 5.24
C ALA A 48 -13.12 17.54 6.59
N GLY A 49 -12.36 17.54 7.69
CA GLY A 49 -12.92 17.54 9.02
C GLY A 49 -13.83 18.76 9.23
N ALA A 50 -14.96 18.53 9.89
CA ALA A 50 -15.68 19.63 10.49
C ALA A 50 -14.73 20.34 11.44
N SER A 51 -14.43 21.61 11.17
CA SER A 51 -13.65 22.42 12.11
C SER A 51 -14.37 22.40 13.45
N GLU A 52 -13.68 21.97 14.49
CA GLU A 52 -14.18 22.04 15.86
C GLU A 52 -14.56 23.48 16.17
N GLY A 53 -15.83 23.77 16.24
CA GLY A 53 -16.28 25.11 16.64
C GLY A 53 -17.70 25.52 16.35
N SER A 54 -18.55 24.69 15.77
CA SER A 54 -19.95 25.08 15.56
C SER A 54 -20.91 23.98 15.99
N ALA A 55 -21.54 24.17 17.12
CA ALA A 55 -22.45 23.20 17.76
C ALA A 55 -23.79 22.96 17.03
N TRP A 56 -24.01 23.51 15.83
CA TRP A 56 -25.32 23.48 15.16
C TRP A 56 -25.26 23.47 13.63
N SER A 57 -24.19 23.03 13.04
CA SER A 57 -24.14 22.84 11.60
C SER A 57 -23.93 21.35 11.33
N GLU A 58 -24.94 20.69 10.78
CA GLU A 58 -24.77 19.46 10.05
C GLU A 58 -23.89 19.76 8.83
N SER A 59 -22.59 19.96 9.09
CA SER A 59 -21.63 20.05 8.01
C SER A 59 -21.42 18.63 7.47
N VAL A 60 -22.14 18.32 6.42
CA VAL A 60 -21.80 17.22 5.51
C VAL A 60 -20.34 17.46 5.13
N GLY A 61 -19.43 16.68 5.70
CA GLY A 61 -18.01 16.83 5.42
C GLY A 61 -17.76 16.76 3.93
N THR A 62 -17.07 17.76 3.39
CA THR A 62 -16.76 17.79 1.96
C THR A 62 -15.74 16.70 1.68
N ILE A 63 -16.10 15.73 0.83
CA ILE A 63 -15.20 14.69 0.36
C ILE A 63 -14.40 15.28 -0.79
N SER A 64 -13.07 15.24 -0.66
CA SER A 64 -12.16 15.65 -1.72
C SER A 64 -11.24 14.50 -2.12
N LYS A 65 -10.83 14.50 -3.39
CA LYS A 65 -9.79 13.59 -3.88
C LYS A 65 -8.45 14.25 -3.70
N GLU A 66 -7.55 13.57 -3.02
CA GLU A 66 -6.16 14.00 -2.87
C GLU A 66 -5.21 13.06 -3.58
N THR A 67 -4.09 13.62 -4.02
CA THR A 67 -2.99 12.88 -4.66
C THR A 67 -1.71 13.16 -3.90
N LEU A 68 -1.05 12.09 -3.48
CA LEU A 68 0.24 12.13 -2.79
C LEU A 68 1.29 11.48 -3.67
N SER A 69 2.45 12.10 -3.76
CA SER A 69 3.60 11.56 -4.50
C SER A 69 4.68 11.15 -3.50
N PHE A 70 5.13 9.90 -3.60
CA PHE A 70 6.24 9.35 -2.83
C PHE A 70 7.40 9.11 -3.79
N LEU A 71 8.20 10.14 -3.99
CA LEU A 71 9.36 10.06 -4.86
C LEU A 71 10.49 9.31 -4.17
N ASP A 72 11.37 8.75 -4.94
CA ASP A 72 12.48 7.91 -4.49
C ASP A 72 13.30 8.54 -3.38
N ASP A 73 13.63 9.82 -3.50
CA ASP A 73 14.37 10.57 -2.50
C ASP A 73 13.58 10.80 -1.20
N ASP A 74 12.27 10.93 -1.32
CA ASP A 74 11.37 11.14 -0.19
C ASP A 74 11.06 9.84 0.55
N ILE A 75 10.99 8.71 -0.16
CA ILE A 75 10.68 7.40 0.43
C ILE A 75 11.71 7.04 1.49
N ALA A 76 12.99 7.20 1.21
CA ALA A 76 14.05 6.92 2.19
C ALA A 76 13.85 7.73 3.48
N LYS A 77 13.53 9.01 3.35
CA LYS A 77 13.26 9.89 4.48
C LYS A 77 12.01 9.47 5.26
N PHE A 78 10.93 9.14 4.57
CA PHE A 78 9.71 8.65 5.21
C PHE A 78 9.92 7.31 5.95
N MET A 79 10.74 6.44 5.40
CA MET A 79 11.11 5.18 6.06
C MET A 79 11.92 5.43 7.34
N GLU A 80 12.87 6.37 7.32
CA GLU A 80 13.63 6.78 8.50
C GLU A 80 12.73 7.39 9.57
N GLU A 81 11.83 8.30 9.18
CA GLU A 81 10.86 8.92 10.10
C GLU A 81 9.92 7.88 10.71
N ALA A 82 9.41 6.95 9.92
CA ALA A 82 8.56 5.86 10.39
C ALA A 82 9.31 4.95 11.37
N ALA A 83 10.57 4.62 11.07
CA ALA A 83 11.41 3.82 11.96
C ALA A 83 11.71 4.55 13.28
N ALA A 84 11.97 5.86 13.23
CA ALA A 84 12.19 6.68 14.41
C ALA A 84 10.95 6.77 15.30
N ARG A 85 9.76 6.93 14.72
CA ARG A 85 8.48 6.91 15.46
C ARG A 85 8.25 5.58 16.18
N ARG A 86 8.53 4.46 15.52
CA ARG A 86 8.44 3.12 16.14
C ARG A 86 9.42 2.96 17.29
N ALA A 87 10.66 3.42 17.13
CA ALA A 87 11.69 3.34 18.15
C ALA A 87 11.38 4.22 19.38
N SER A 88 10.70 5.35 19.19
CA SER A 88 10.34 6.28 20.28
C SER A 88 9.14 5.81 21.11
N GLY A 89 8.48 4.71 20.73
CA GLY A 89 7.31 4.20 21.44
C GLY A 89 6.05 5.07 21.32
N VAL A 90 6.07 6.10 20.48
CA VAL A 90 4.90 6.96 20.24
C VAL A 90 3.74 6.16 19.61
N GLU A 91 4.04 5.05 18.96
CA GLU A 91 3.05 4.10 18.48
C GLU A 91 2.67 3.02 19.52
N ALA A 92 2.96 3.23 20.78
CA ALA A 92 2.70 2.26 21.86
C ALA A 92 1.21 1.93 22.09
N SER A 93 0.31 2.48 21.34
CA SER A 93 -1.10 2.08 21.34
C SER A 93 -1.37 0.75 20.60
N GLY A 94 -0.35 0.07 20.11
CA GLY A 94 -0.43 -1.32 19.64
C GLY A 94 -1.31 -1.58 18.40
N LYS A 95 -1.85 -0.53 17.80
CA LYS A 95 -2.71 -0.61 16.63
C LYS A 95 -2.14 0.33 15.58
N GLY A 96 -1.16 -0.14 14.84
CA GLY A 96 -0.84 0.47 13.55
C GLY A 96 -2.14 0.70 12.79
N GLY A 97 -2.24 1.77 12.01
CA GLY A 97 -3.44 2.08 11.26
C GLY A 97 -3.83 0.95 10.31
N GLN A 98 -5.03 0.99 9.82
CA GLN A 98 -5.59 -0.05 8.95
C GLN A 98 -4.73 -0.25 7.69
N TYR A 99 -4.33 0.84 7.03
CA TYR A 99 -3.54 0.81 5.80
C TYR A 99 -2.09 0.41 6.05
N GLU A 100 -1.49 0.86 7.15
CA GLU A 100 -0.14 0.45 7.52
C GLU A 100 -0.04 -1.07 7.60
N ARG A 101 -0.98 -1.71 8.29
CA ARG A 101 -1.00 -3.17 8.44
C ARG A 101 -1.31 -3.88 7.13
N ALA A 102 -2.32 -3.42 6.41
CA ALA A 102 -2.75 -4.03 5.15
C ALA A 102 -1.65 -3.93 4.08
N LEU A 103 -1.10 -2.75 3.88
CA LEU A 103 -0.06 -2.53 2.87
C LEU A 103 1.25 -3.22 3.23
N ARG A 104 1.59 -3.33 4.52
CA ARG A 104 2.74 -4.12 4.96
C ARG A 104 2.62 -5.58 4.52
N VAL A 105 1.47 -6.20 4.76
CA VAL A 105 1.22 -7.60 4.41
C VAL A 105 1.26 -7.80 2.89
N ILE A 106 0.61 -6.91 2.15
CA ILE A 106 0.61 -6.93 0.69
C ILE A 106 2.03 -6.75 0.15
N GLY A 107 2.79 -5.81 0.70
CA GLY A 107 4.18 -5.59 0.34
C GLY A 107 5.07 -6.80 0.60
N HIS A 108 4.88 -7.48 1.73
CA HIS A 108 5.58 -8.73 2.02
C HIS A 108 5.28 -9.82 0.97
N TRP A 109 4.02 -9.96 0.59
CA TRP A 109 3.65 -10.88 -0.49
C TRP A 109 4.31 -10.48 -1.82
N MET A 110 4.31 -9.20 -2.17
CA MET A 110 4.94 -8.71 -3.40
C MET A 110 6.44 -8.99 -3.45
N ASP A 111 7.13 -8.94 -2.31
CA ASP A 111 8.56 -9.29 -2.24
C ASP A 111 8.82 -10.74 -2.68
N THR A 112 7.85 -11.62 -2.50
CA THR A 112 7.94 -13.01 -2.99
C THR A 112 7.68 -13.15 -4.50
N GLN A 113 7.00 -12.18 -5.11
CA GLN A 113 6.62 -12.20 -6.53
C GLN A 113 7.65 -11.50 -7.44
N HIS A 114 8.50 -10.65 -6.87
CA HIS A 114 9.49 -9.84 -7.59
C HIS A 114 8.93 -9.07 -8.79
N PRO A 115 7.85 -8.28 -8.62
CA PRO A 115 7.22 -7.58 -9.74
C PRO A 115 8.13 -6.48 -10.28
N LYS A 116 7.97 -6.18 -11.57
CA LYS A 116 8.61 -5.03 -12.21
C LYS A 116 7.83 -3.74 -12.00
N ASP A 117 6.53 -3.85 -11.85
CA ASP A 117 5.57 -2.76 -11.80
C ASP A 117 4.34 -3.20 -11.03
N VAL A 118 3.80 -2.31 -10.22
CA VAL A 118 2.69 -2.56 -9.30
C VAL A 118 1.61 -1.50 -9.47
N PHE A 119 0.39 -1.96 -9.55
CA PHE A 119 -0.81 -1.13 -9.46
C PHE A 119 -1.76 -1.76 -8.45
N LEU A 120 -2.20 -0.97 -7.46
CA LEU A 120 -3.10 -1.42 -6.40
C LEU A 120 -4.27 -0.46 -6.26
N PHE A 121 -5.47 -0.98 -6.10
CA PHE A 121 -6.62 -0.17 -5.72
C PHE A 121 -7.50 -0.89 -4.71
N GLU A 122 -8.13 -0.10 -3.86
CA GLU A 122 -9.11 -0.55 -2.88
C GLU A 122 -10.52 -0.41 -3.46
N GLN A 123 -11.29 -1.48 -3.41
CA GLN A 123 -12.67 -1.50 -3.85
C GLN A 123 -13.52 -2.39 -2.95
N GLY A 124 -14.59 -1.84 -2.38
CA GLY A 124 -15.56 -2.63 -1.62
C GLY A 124 -14.98 -3.37 -0.40
N GLY A 125 -13.90 -2.87 0.17
CA GLY A 125 -13.20 -3.50 1.29
C GLY A 125 -12.17 -4.56 0.89
N SER A 126 -11.93 -4.75 -0.40
CA SER A 126 -10.87 -5.59 -0.95
C SER A 126 -9.78 -4.73 -1.56
N TYR A 127 -8.54 -5.26 -1.59
CA TYR A 127 -7.43 -4.70 -2.33
C TYR A 127 -7.18 -5.52 -3.57
N VAL A 128 -7.27 -4.90 -4.73
CA VAL A 128 -6.97 -5.53 -6.01
C VAL A 128 -5.60 -5.06 -6.50
N ILE A 129 -4.73 -6.00 -6.82
CA ILE A 129 -3.35 -5.72 -7.17
C ILE A 129 -3.08 -6.29 -8.55
N ARG A 130 -2.58 -5.45 -9.43
CA ARG A 130 -2.03 -5.86 -10.72
C ARG A 130 -0.51 -5.82 -10.63
N LEU A 131 0.11 -6.94 -10.89
CA LEU A 131 1.55 -7.08 -10.96
C LEU A 131 2.00 -7.31 -12.40
N HIS A 132 3.10 -6.68 -12.78
CA HIS A 132 3.82 -7.02 -13.99
C HIS A 132 5.03 -7.88 -13.61
N VAL A 133 5.00 -9.13 -13.99
CA VAL A 133 6.01 -10.12 -13.61
C VAL A 133 6.78 -10.61 -14.84
N ALA A 134 8.09 -10.76 -14.67
CA ALA A 134 8.92 -11.38 -15.69
C ALA A 134 8.75 -12.91 -15.67
N GLY A 135 8.31 -13.48 -16.78
CA GLY A 135 8.23 -14.93 -16.98
C GLY A 135 9.39 -15.47 -17.83
N GLN A 136 9.48 -16.78 -17.93
CA GLN A 136 10.51 -17.43 -18.77
C GLN A 136 10.32 -17.18 -20.26
N THR A 137 9.09 -16.95 -20.70
CA THR A 137 8.70 -16.72 -22.10
C THR A 137 8.31 -15.28 -22.41
N GLY A 138 8.56 -14.36 -21.50
CA GLY A 138 8.16 -12.96 -21.62
C GLY A 138 7.60 -12.42 -20.31
N SER A 139 7.12 -11.19 -20.30
CA SER A 139 6.42 -10.62 -19.17
C SER A 139 4.90 -10.81 -19.28
N HIS A 140 4.25 -10.96 -18.14
CA HIS A 140 2.80 -11.08 -18.06
C HIS A 140 2.26 -10.28 -16.87
N HIS A 141 0.97 -9.98 -16.93
CA HIS A 141 0.27 -9.35 -15.82
C HIS A 141 -0.46 -10.39 -14.99
N GLU A 142 -0.37 -10.26 -13.69
CA GLU A 142 -1.12 -11.06 -12.73
C GLU A 142 -2.05 -10.14 -11.93
N LEU A 143 -3.25 -10.62 -11.65
CA LEU A 143 -4.20 -9.98 -10.76
C LEU A 143 -4.31 -10.82 -9.48
N ALA A 144 -4.20 -10.17 -8.34
CA ALA A 144 -4.47 -10.74 -7.05
C ALA A 144 -5.49 -9.90 -6.30
N GLU A 145 -6.33 -10.54 -5.52
CA GLU A 145 -7.28 -9.87 -4.64
C GLU A 145 -7.05 -10.32 -3.20
N PHE A 146 -6.97 -9.34 -2.30
CA PHE A 146 -6.95 -9.55 -0.86
C PHE A 146 -8.23 -8.96 -0.27
N THR A 147 -9.07 -9.83 0.27
CA THR A 147 -10.24 -9.36 1.02
C THR A 147 -9.81 -8.79 2.38
N LYS A 148 -10.68 -8.04 3.03
CA LYS A 148 -10.43 -7.60 4.41
C LYS A 148 -10.12 -8.77 5.34
N ASP A 149 -10.85 -9.86 5.21
CA ASP A 149 -10.65 -11.06 6.04
C ASP A 149 -9.30 -11.71 5.76
N ASP A 150 -8.86 -11.76 4.50
CA ASP A 150 -7.53 -12.26 4.14
C ASP A 150 -6.44 -11.40 4.80
N VAL A 151 -6.56 -10.08 4.75
CA VAL A 151 -5.62 -9.15 5.36
C VAL A 151 -5.59 -9.31 6.89
N GLU A 152 -6.74 -9.37 7.54
CA GLU A 152 -6.86 -9.56 8.98
C GLU A 152 -6.24 -10.90 9.42
N GLN A 153 -6.48 -11.97 8.66
CA GLN A 153 -5.88 -13.26 8.90
C GLN A 153 -4.36 -13.21 8.75
N LEU A 154 -3.88 -12.55 7.72
CA LEU A 154 -2.46 -12.38 7.46
C LEU A 154 -1.80 -11.52 8.55
N VAL A 155 -2.39 -10.45 8.99
CA VAL A 155 -1.90 -9.62 10.09
C VAL A 155 -1.83 -10.41 11.40
N SER A 156 -2.81 -11.27 11.68
CA SER A 156 -2.88 -12.05 12.93
C SER A 156 -1.82 -13.16 13.02
N GLN A 157 -1.36 -13.68 11.90
CA GLN A 157 -0.36 -14.75 11.87
C GLN A 157 1.09 -14.25 12.03
N GLY A 158 1.32 -12.93 11.89
CA GLY A 158 2.65 -12.32 12.07
C GLY A 158 3.60 -12.50 10.86
N PRO A 159 4.87 -12.12 10.99
CA PRO A 159 5.81 -12.04 9.86
C PRO A 159 6.29 -13.37 9.28
N GLY A 160 5.74 -14.49 9.71
CA GLY A 160 6.08 -15.84 9.23
C GLY A 160 5.17 -16.42 8.16
N LEU A 161 4.33 -15.61 7.57
CA LEU A 161 3.22 -16.03 6.76
C LEU A 161 3.57 -16.60 5.40
N ARG A 162 3.10 -17.82 5.19
CA ARG A 162 3.23 -18.58 3.94
C ARG A 162 1.89 -18.90 3.27
N VAL A 163 0.84 -18.13 3.49
CA VAL A 163 -0.41 -18.37 2.78
C VAL A 163 -0.38 -17.52 1.51
N PRO A 164 -0.23 -18.13 0.32
CA PRO A 164 -0.45 -17.39 -0.90
C PRO A 164 -1.92 -16.94 -0.91
N PRO A 165 -2.21 -15.69 -1.31
CA PRO A 165 -3.56 -15.30 -1.61
C PRO A 165 -4.12 -16.27 -2.64
N ARG A 166 -5.41 -16.52 -2.62
CA ARG A 166 -6.06 -17.27 -3.69
C ARG A 166 -6.04 -16.38 -4.92
N PRO A 167 -5.17 -16.63 -5.90
CA PRO A 167 -5.13 -15.78 -7.06
C PRO A 167 -6.39 -16.10 -7.87
N THR A 168 -7.23 -15.12 -8.07
CA THR A 168 -8.06 -15.09 -9.26
C THR A 168 -7.12 -14.72 -10.39
N THR A 169 -6.38 -15.70 -10.88
CA THR A 169 -5.36 -15.47 -11.90
C THR A 169 -6.06 -15.24 -13.22
N VAL A 170 -6.16 -13.99 -13.65
CA VAL A 170 -6.43 -13.66 -15.03
C VAL A 170 -5.07 -13.34 -15.66
N SER A 171 -4.49 -14.28 -16.35
CA SER A 171 -3.27 -14.07 -17.11
C SER A 171 -3.62 -13.51 -18.48
N TRP A 172 -3.14 -12.30 -18.77
CA TRP A 172 -3.14 -11.75 -20.10
C TRP A 172 -1.72 -11.79 -20.65
N SER A 173 -1.55 -12.52 -21.73
CA SER A 173 -0.33 -12.42 -22.52
C SER A 173 -0.49 -11.26 -23.50
N ASP A 174 0.35 -10.24 -23.36
CA ASP A 174 0.53 -9.22 -24.40
C ASP A 174 1.15 -9.91 -25.61
N SER A 175 0.30 -10.28 -26.55
CA SER A 175 0.73 -10.66 -27.90
C SER A 175 1.01 -9.38 -28.69
N SER A 176 2.14 -8.74 -28.39
CA SER A 176 2.68 -7.70 -29.26
C SER A 176 3.56 -8.40 -30.30
N GLY A 177 2.93 -8.62 -31.45
CA GLY A 177 3.65 -8.97 -32.66
C GLY A 177 4.49 -7.83 -33.20
#